data_77c8d62bb54d3734694c165db56018d9
#
_entry.id   77c8d62bb54d3734694c165db56018d9
#
_cell.length_a   1.000
_cell.length_b   1.000
_cell.length_c   1.000
_cell.angle_alpha   90.00
_cell.angle_beta   90.00
_cell.angle_gamma   90.00
#
_symmetry.space_group_name_H-M   'P 1'
#
loop_
_entity.id
_entity.type
_entity.pdbx_description
1 polymer ?
#
loop_
_entity_poly.entity_id
_entity_poly.type
_entity_poly.pdbx_seq_one_letter_code
_entity_poly.pdbx_strand_id
1 'polypeptide(L)'
;MREPVNRTILLLDIEKFSRRDDVVQAVLRRRLNAIVDQTLEAAGVEPSQQYREDRGDGLIVLLSGDVAKTALLRSLLTTAPDLLHEHNLLASESAQMRLRTVLAAGEVAHDPHAGTTGGIVGHDLNQACRLLDADVLRAALAARPDEHAVLAVSAPVYEGIVRHGHRGVRPELFARADVTVKDGVLPAWIHRGAGTGPADATAAPAPEAAPAPAPAPAPAPAPAPASVFHFHGSPVVHGSLVAGDQHGVSGGHVTG
;
A
#
# COMPACT_ATOMS: atom_id res chain seq x y z
N MET A 1 11.35 21.16 2.19
CA MET A 1 10.92 19.74 2.26
C MET A 1 12.17 18.88 2.27
N ARG A 2 12.25 17.86 3.12
CA ARG A 2 13.35 16.89 3.09
C ARG A 2 13.18 15.94 1.91
N GLU A 3 14.28 15.35 1.43
CA GLU A 3 14.22 14.32 0.40
C GLU A 3 13.36 13.13 0.85
N PRO A 4 12.57 12.51 -0.07
CA PRO A 4 11.85 11.28 0.22
C PRO A 4 12.81 10.16 0.62
N VAL A 5 12.40 9.37 1.58
CA VAL A 5 13.16 8.18 2.02
C VAL A 5 12.23 7.00 2.16
N ASN A 6 12.77 5.79 1.93
CA ASN A 6 11.99 4.57 2.07
C ASN A 6 11.56 4.36 3.52
N ARG A 7 10.28 4.10 3.72
CA ARG A 7 9.65 3.85 5.02
C ARG A 7 8.77 2.63 4.96
N THR A 8 8.66 1.95 6.08
CA THR A 8 7.53 1.06 6.33
C THR A 8 6.44 1.90 6.95
N ILE A 9 5.25 1.83 6.36
CA ILE A 9 4.08 2.64 6.71
C ILE A 9 3.09 1.72 7.41
N LEU A 10 2.83 1.94 8.69
CA LEU A 10 1.83 1.23 9.46
C LEU A 10 0.71 2.23 9.81
N LEU A 11 -0.49 1.94 9.33
CA LEU A 11 -1.68 2.73 9.63
C LEU A 11 -2.65 1.88 10.44
N LEU A 12 -3.23 2.48 11.45
CA LEU A 12 -4.25 1.84 12.29
C LEU A 12 -5.41 2.81 12.48
N ASP A 13 -6.64 2.26 12.51
CA ASP A 13 -7.86 3.02 12.72
C ASP A 13 -8.84 2.21 13.58
N ILE A 14 -9.49 2.87 14.55
CA ILE A 14 -10.47 2.26 15.45
C ILE A 14 -11.86 2.32 14.82
N GLU A 15 -12.48 1.15 14.62
CA GLU A 15 -13.84 1.06 14.08
C GLU A 15 -14.82 1.84 14.95
N LYS A 16 -15.65 2.70 14.31
CA LYS A 16 -16.74 3.47 14.97
C LYS A 16 -16.26 4.36 16.12
N PHE A 17 -15.04 4.87 16.07
CA PHE A 17 -14.46 5.71 17.14
C PHE A 17 -15.31 6.96 17.43
N SER A 18 -15.71 7.70 16.40
CA SER A 18 -16.50 8.93 16.51
C SER A 18 -17.90 8.76 17.12
N ARG A 19 -18.37 7.52 17.27
CA ARG A 19 -19.65 7.21 17.92
C ARG A 19 -19.53 7.00 19.42
N ARG A 20 -18.33 7.09 19.99
CA ARG A 20 -18.02 6.89 21.39
C ARG A 20 -18.01 8.24 22.13
N ASP A 21 -18.31 8.21 23.42
CA ASP A 21 -18.18 9.38 24.28
C ASP A 21 -16.71 9.78 24.46
N ASP A 22 -16.43 11.04 24.72
CA ASP A 22 -15.09 11.61 24.83
C ASP A 22 -14.21 10.86 25.84
N VAL A 23 -14.77 10.43 26.96
CA VAL A 23 -14.06 9.66 27.99
C VAL A 23 -13.62 8.31 27.45
N VAL A 24 -14.51 7.62 26.73
CA VAL A 24 -14.23 6.34 26.08
C VAL A 24 -13.19 6.53 24.97
N GLN A 25 -13.34 7.58 24.15
CA GLN A 25 -12.35 7.90 23.11
C GLN A 25 -10.95 8.10 23.71
N ALA A 26 -10.83 8.83 24.81
CA ALA A 26 -9.55 9.03 25.48
C ALA A 26 -8.95 7.73 26.05
N VAL A 27 -9.78 6.81 26.53
CA VAL A 27 -9.33 5.47 26.97
C VAL A 27 -8.85 4.65 25.79
N LEU A 28 -9.63 4.60 24.69
CA LEU A 28 -9.31 3.83 23.50
C LEU A 28 -8.00 4.32 22.85
N ARG A 29 -7.77 5.63 22.75
CA ARG A 29 -6.52 6.20 22.24
C ARG A 29 -5.31 5.78 23.04
N ARG A 30 -5.38 5.86 24.39
CA ARG A 30 -4.29 5.39 25.26
C ARG A 30 -4.03 3.90 25.07
N ARG A 31 -5.11 3.11 24.96
CA ARG A 31 -4.98 1.67 24.79
C ARG A 31 -4.43 1.30 23.40
N LEU A 32 -4.86 1.98 22.35
CA LEU A 32 -4.30 1.80 21.00
C LEU A 32 -2.79 2.05 20.99
N ASN A 33 -2.34 3.16 21.61
CA ASN A 33 -0.91 3.44 21.71
C ASN A 33 -0.15 2.34 22.46
N ALA A 34 -0.68 1.85 23.58
CA ALA A 34 -0.04 0.77 24.34
C ALA A 34 0.03 -0.56 23.58
N ILE A 35 -1.01 -0.90 22.79
CA ILE A 35 -1.02 -2.08 21.93
C ILE A 35 0.03 -1.93 20.82
N VAL A 36 0.12 -0.75 20.21
CA VAL A 36 1.13 -0.47 19.16
C VAL A 36 2.54 -0.54 19.74
N ASP A 37 2.78 0.02 20.94
CA ASP A 37 4.08 -0.06 21.62
C ASP A 37 4.54 -1.50 21.80
N GLN A 38 3.69 -2.35 22.39
CA GLN A 38 4.01 -3.76 22.63
C GLN A 38 4.16 -4.54 21.33
N THR A 39 3.37 -4.22 20.30
CA THR A 39 3.46 -4.87 18.98
C THR A 39 4.79 -4.54 18.29
N LEU A 40 5.23 -3.29 18.37
CA LEU A 40 6.50 -2.85 17.79
C LEU A 40 7.70 -3.38 18.59
N GLU A 41 7.61 -3.41 19.91
CA GLU A 41 8.62 -4.02 20.79
C GLU A 41 8.79 -5.51 20.47
N ALA A 42 7.69 -6.26 20.33
CA ALA A 42 7.73 -7.67 19.93
C ALA A 42 8.31 -7.89 18.52
N ALA A 43 8.25 -6.88 17.66
CA ALA A 43 8.89 -6.88 16.35
C ALA A 43 10.37 -6.47 16.40
N GLY A 44 10.90 -6.08 17.55
CA GLY A 44 12.28 -5.60 17.72
C GLY A 44 12.50 -4.18 17.19
N VAL A 45 11.45 -3.34 17.17
CA VAL A 45 11.54 -1.95 16.70
C VAL A 45 11.92 -1.04 17.83
N GLU A 46 13.04 -0.35 17.68
CA GLU A 46 13.51 0.63 18.65
C GLU A 46 12.73 1.95 18.57
N PRO A 47 12.57 2.68 19.70
CA PRO A 47 11.89 3.98 19.68
C PRO A 47 12.48 4.99 18.69
N SER A 48 13.80 4.94 18.45
CA SER A 48 14.50 5.80 17.49
C SER A 48 14.20 5.50 16.02
N GLN A 49 13.66 4.32 15.73
CA GLN A 49 13.35 3.85 14.38
C GLN A 49 11.91 4.19 13.95
N GLN A 50 11.16 4.90 14.77
CA GLN A 50 9.76 5.20 14.52
C GLN A 50 9.44 6.69 14.63
N TYR A 51 8.53 7.13 13.78
CA TYR A 51 7.85 8.42 13.87
C TYR A 51 6.34 8.16 13.94
N ARG A 52 5.64 8.83 14.82
CA ARG A 52 4.17 8.66 15.00
C ARG A 52 3.43 9.96 14.83
N GLU A 53 2.26 9.85 14.24
CA GLU A 53 1.31 10.93 14.13
C GLU A 53 -0.07 10.43 14.57
N ASP A 54 -0.63 11.06 15.59
CA ASP A 54 -1.99 10.79 16.07
C ASP A 54 -3.02 11.46 15.16
N ARG A 55 -4.01 10.70 14.71
CA ARG A 55 -5.11 11.16 13.85
C ARG A 55 -6.45 11.23 14.58
N GLY A 56 -6.46 11.08 15.91
CA GLY A 56 -7.65 11.07 16.73
C GLY A 56 -8.27 9.67 16.85
N ASP A 57 -8.78 9.12 15.79
CA ASP A 57 -9.34 7.76 15.70
C ASP A 57 -8.31 6.69 15.34
N GLY A 58 -7.10 7.09 14.96
CA GLY A 58 -6.05 6.18 14.53
C GLY A 58 -4.66 6.74 14.66
N LEU A 59 -3.70 5.96 14.20
CA LEU A 59 -2.27 6.29 14.21
C LEU A 59 -1.65 6.08 12.82
N ILE A 60 -0.77 6.99 12.46
CA ILE A 60 0.23 6.79 11.42
C ILE A 60 1.56 6.50 12.10
N VAL A 61 2.17 5.37 11.79
CA VAL A 61 3.51 5.02 12.27
C VAL A 61 4.42 4.81 11.05
N LEU A 62 5.43 5.65 10.93
CA LEU A 62 6.47 5.51 9.91
C LEU A 62 7.69 4.88 10.56
N LEU A 63 8.10 3.75 10.05
CA LEU A 63 9.26 3.02 10.53
C LEU A 63 10.44 3.18 9.57
N SER A 64 11.64 3.16 10.13
CA SER A 64 12.87 3.23 9.37
C SER A 64 12.97 2.07 8.36
N GLY A 65 13.60 2.30 7.20
CA GLY A 65 13.69 1.31 6.13
C GLY A 65 14.45 0.02 6.50
N ASP A 66 15.29 0.10 7.54
CA ASP A 66 16.07 -1.02 8.10
C ASP A 66 15.28 -1.92 9.05
N VAL A 67 14.08 -1.52 9.48
CA VAL A 67 13.21 -2.37 10.29
C VAL A 67 12.83 -3.63 9.52
N ALA A 68 12.97 -4.79 10.17
CA ALA A 68 12.63 -6.08 9.59
C ALA A 68 11.11 -6.22 9.40
N LYS A 69 10.62 -5.93 8.18
CA LYS A 69 9.20 -5.97 7.83
C LYS A 69 8.55 -7.33 8.11
N THR A 70 9.30 -8.43 7.98
CA THR A 70 8.83 -9.79 8.30
C THR A 70 8.55 -9.99 9.79
N ALA A 71 9.38 -9.41 10.67
CA ALA A 71 9.16 -9.45 12.12
C ALA A 71 7.93 -8.61 12.49
N LEU A 72 7.83 -7.40 11.94
CA LEU A 72 6.67 -6.53 12.13
C LEU A 72 5.37 -7.19 11.66
N LEU A 73 5.36 -7.76 10.44
CA LEU A 73 4.19 -8.46 9.91
C LEU A 73 3.76 -9.62 10.83
N ARG A 74 4.73 -10.38 11.33
CA ARG A 74 4.47 -11.47 12.28
C ARG A 74 3.82 -10.95 13.56
N SER A 75 4.36 -9.89 14.18
CA SER A 75 3.77 -9.28 15.37
C SER A 75 2.36 -8.72 15.13
N LEU A 76 2.11 -8.17 13.95
CA LEU A 76 0.77 -7.73 13.54
C LEU A 76 -0.22 -8.89 13.36
N LEU A 77 0.27 -10.09 13.04
CA LEU A 77 -0.56 -11.29 12.87
C LEU A 77 -0.74 -12.11 14.15
N THR A 78 0.06 -11.88 15.20
CA THR A 78 0.02 -12.65 16.46
C THR A 78 -0.16 -11.71 17.65
N THR A 79 0.84 -10.93 18.01
CA THR A 79 0.87 -10.10 19.21
C THR A 79 -0.26 -9.05 19.23
N ALA A 80 -0.51 -8.35 18.12
CA ALA A 80 -1.55 -7.32 18.09
C ALA A 80 -2.97 -7.90 18.29
N PRO A 81 -3.38 -9.00 17.62
CA PRO A 81 -4.65 -9.66 17.89
C PRO A 81 -4.80 -10.17 19.33
N ASP A 82 -3.73 -10.73 19.91
CA ASP A 82 -3.75 -11.24 21.29
C ASP A 82 -3.97 -10.09 22.28
N LEU A 83 -3.24 -8.98 22.13
CA LEU A 83 -3.39 -7.78 22.97
C LEU A 83 -4.78 -7.13 22.84
N LEU A 84 -5.35 -7.14 21.63
CA LEU A 84 -6.72 -6.68 21.40
C LEU A 84 -7.75 -7.59 22.06
N HIS A 85 -7.55 -8.89 21.97
CA HIS A 85 -8.41 -9.86 22.61
C HIS A 85 -8.38 -9.68 24.12
N GLU A 86 -7.22 -9.63 24.74
CA GLU A 86 -7.04 -9.36 26.19
C GLU A 86 -7.72 -8.05 26.62
N HIS A 87 -7.54 -6.98 25.85
CA HIS A 87 -8.23 -5.72 26.12
C HIS A 87 -9.75 -5.89 26.09
N ASN A 88 -10.29 -6.51 25.05
CA ASN A 88 -11.72 -6.63 24.84
C ASN A 88 -12.39 -7.56 25.86
N LEU A 89 -11.68 -8.57 26.38
CA LEU A 89 -12.17 -9.43 27.48
C LEU A 89 -12.43 -8.63 28.77
N LEU A 90 -11.65 -7.59 29.03
CA LEU A 90 -11.72 -6.80 30.26
C LEU A 90 -12.52 -5.51 30.08
N ALA A 91 -12.78 -5.10 28.84
CA ALA A 91 -13.44 -3.85 28.51
C ALA A 91 -14.97 -3.97 28.58
N SER A 92 -15.63 -2.91 29.04
CA SER A 92 -17.07 -2.78 28.81
C SER A 92 -17.38 -2.74 27.32
N GLU A 93 -18.58 -3.09 26.91
CA GLU A 93 -19.02 -3.09 25.52
C GLU A 93 -18.71 -1.76 24.80
N SER A 94 -18.91 -0.63 25.50
CA SER A 94 -18.61 0.69 24.96
C SER A 94 -17.12 0.95 24.75
N ALA A 95 -16.23 0.25 25.46
CA ALA A 95 -14.78 0.40 25.39
C ALA A 95 -14.09 -0.72 24.63
N GLN A 96 -14.82 -1.68 24.07
CA GLN A 96 -14.26 -2.69 23.19
C GLN A 96 -13.74 -2.03 21.90
N MET A 97 -12.64 -2.56 21.38
CA MET A 97 -11.91 -1.99 20.23
C MET A 97 -11.79 -3.02 19.11
N ARG A 98 -12.06 -2.57 17.90
CA ARG A 98 -11.76 -3.31 16.66
C ARG A 98 -10.95 -2.44 15.74
N LEU A 99 -9.92 -2.99 15.11
CA LEU A 99 -8.96 -2.25 14.32
C LEU A 99 -8.98 -2.61 12.83
N ARG A 100 -8.89 -1.59 12.00
CA ARG A 100 -8.43 -1.72 10.63
C ARG A 100 -6.94 -1.36 10.60
N THR A 101 -6.14 -2.18 9.94
CA THR A 101 -4.69 -2.00 9.89
C THR A 101 -4.20 -2.14 8.46
N VAL A 102 -3.30 -1.26 8.05
CA VAL A 102 -2.61 -1.32 6.76
C VAL A 102 -1.11 -1.32 7.00
N LEU A 103 -0.42 -2.29 6.41
CA LEU A 103 1.03 -2.32 6.33
C LEU A 103 1.45 -2.06 4.88
N ALA A 104 2.14 -0.96 4.65
CA ALA A 104 2.64 -0.54 3.35
C ALA A 104 4.14 -0.24 3.40
N ALA A 105 4.75 -0.08 2.24
CA ALA A 105 6.14 0.35 2.10
C ALA A 105 6.24 1.28 0.90
N GLY A 106 7.05 2.32 1.03
CA GLY A 106 7.26 3.28 -0.03
C GLY A 106 8.01 4.53 0.43
N GLU A 107 8.06 5.51 -0.45
CA GLU A 107 8.80 6.75 -0.24
C GLU A 107 7.94 7.78 0.50
N VAL A 108 8.48 8.31 1.61
CA VAL A 108 7.83 9.36 2.41
C VAL A 108 8.81 10.49 2.67
N ALA A 109 8.37 11.72 2.43
CA ALA A 109 9.11 12.92 2.77
C ALA A 109 8.51 13.60 4.01
N HIS A 110 9.34 14.36 4.70
CA HIS A 110 8.90 15.20 5.82
C HIS A 110 9.10 16.67 5.47
N ASP A 111 8.04 17.46 5.58
CA ASP A 111 8.09 18.89 5.45
C ASP A 111 8.06 19.55 6.84
N PRO A 112 9.21 20.03 7.34
CA PRO A 112 9.29 20.67 8.67
C PRO A 112 8.53 21.99 8.74
N HIS A 113 8.09 22.55 7.61
CA HIS A 113 7.36 23.81 7.52
C HIS A 113 5.83 23.64 7.40
N ALA A 114 5.33 22.41 7.40
CA ALA A 114 3.90 22.14 7.25
C ALA A 114 3.04 22.48 8.50
N GLY A 115 3.60 23.23 9.46
CA GLY A 115 2.89 23.64 10.67
C GLY A 115 2.85 22.57 11.77
N THR A 116 1.85 22.63 12.63
CA THR A 116 1.71 21.73 13.81
C THR A 116 1.19 20.34 13.49
N THR A 117 0.75 20.08 12.27
CA THR A 117 0.20 18.79 11.84
C THR A 117 1.23 18.04 10.98
N GLY A 118 2.16 17.39 11.63
CA GLY A 118 3.02 16.31 11.17
C GLY A 118 3.86 16.48 9.89
N GLY A 119 3.38 17.15 8.87
CA GLY A 119 4.12 17.47 7.65
C GLY A 119 4.65 16.29 6.85
N ILE A 120 4.08 15.09 7.04
CA ILE A 120 4.45 13.92 6.24
C ILE A 120 3.70 13.92 4.91
N VAL A 121 4.44 13.71 3.82
CA VAL A 121 3.90 13.68 2.47
C VAL A 121 4.51 12.51 1.68
N GLY A 122 3.74 11.91 0.80
CA GLY A 122 4.20 10.83 -0.06
C GLY A 122 3.05 10.21 -0.83
N HIS A 123 3.32 9.82 -2.07
CA HIS A 123 2.35 9.10 -2.88
C HIS A 123 1.96 7.78 -2.20
N ASP A 124 2.95 7.01 -1.73
CA ASP A 124 2.74 5.71 -1.11
C ASP A 124 2.00 5.82 0.23
N LEU A 125 2.24 6.89 1.00
CA LEU A 125 1.46 7.19 2.19
C LEU A 125 -0.01 7.45 1.84
N ASN A 126 -0.28 8.26 0.81
CA ASN A 126 -1.64 8.52 0.36
C ASN A 126 -2.34 7.24 -0.14
N GLN A 127 -1.62 6.36 -0.84
CA GLN A 127 -2.14 5.05 -1.23
C GLN A 127 -2.48 4.18 -0.01
N ALA A 128 -1.62 4.15 1.00
CA ALA A 128 -1.87 3.42 2.24
C ALA A 128 -3.12 3.97 2.97
N CYS A 129 -3.31 5.29 3.03
CA CYS A 129 -4.52 5.91 3.59
C CYS A 129 -5.78 5.50 2.80
N ARG A 130 -5.72 5.48 1.47
CA ARG A 130 -6.84 5.01 0.62
C ARG A 130 -7.18 3.54 0.88
N LEU A 131 -6.18 2.68 1.14
CA LEU A 131 -6.42 1.29 1.53
C LEU A 131 -7.11 1.19 2.88
N LEU A 132 -6.69 1.99 3.86
CA LEU A 132 -7.29 2.00 5.20
C LEU A 132 -8.77 2.42 5.14
N ASP A 133 -9.10 3.38 4.27
CA ASP A 133 -10.45 3.89 4.05
C ASP A 133 -11.30 3.04 3.09
N ALA A 134 -10.73 2.00 2.49
CA ALA A 134 -11.42 1.21 1.48
C ALA A 134 -12.61 0.43 2.06
N ASP A 135 -13.73 0.42 1.32
CA ASP A 135 -14.94 -0.31 1.71
C ASP A 135 -14.69 -1.82 1.82
N VAL A 136 -13.79 -2.37 1.00
CA VAL A 136 -13.42 -3.79 1.09
C VAL A 136 -12.77 -4.13 2.43
N LEU A 137 -11.98 -3.23 3.01
CA LEU A 137 -11.37 -3.46 4.33
C LEU A 137 -12.40 -3.32 5.45
N ARG A 138 -13.33 -2.36 5.33
CA ARG A 138 -14.48 -2.23 6.25
C ARG A 138 -15.37 -3.48 6.20
N ALA A 139 -15.70 -3.95 5.00
CA ALA A 139 -16.50 -5.15 4.80
C ALA A 139 -15.79 -6.39 5.34
N ALA A 140 -14.48 -6.52 5.13
CA ALA A 140 -13.70 -7.63 5.65
C ALA A 140 -13.70 -7.69 7.18
N LEU A 141 -13.65 -6.55 7.87
CA LEU A 141 -13.80 -6.49 9.33
C LEU A 141 -15.24 -6.82 9.75
N ALA A 142 -16.24 -6.23 9.08
CA ALA A 142 -17.65 -6.45 9.41
C ALA A 142 -18.08 -7.93 9.25
N ALA A 143 -17.53 -8.63 8.27
CA ALA A 143 -17.80 -10.05 8.02
C ALA A 143 -17.26 -11.00 9.09
N ARG A 144 -16.46 -10.50 10.02
CA ARG A 144 -15.77 -11.30 11.07
C ARG A 144 -16.06 -10.72 12.45
N PRO A 145 -17.27 -10.87 13.00
CA PRO A 145 -17.65 -10.25 14.26
C PRO A 145 -16.78 -10.74 15.45
N ASP A 146 -16.26 -11.95 15.38
CA ASP A 146 -15.45 -12.55 16.44
C ASP A 146 -13.95 -12.15 16.35
N GLU A 147 -13.52 -11.52 15.25
CA GLU A 147 -12.17 -11.02 15.10
C GLU A 147 -12.09 -9.52 15.45
N HIS A 148 -11.06 -9.15 16.18
CA HIS A 148 -10.87 -7.77 16.64
C HIS A 148 -10.00 -6.92 15.72
N ALA A 149 -9.41 -7.51 14.69
CA ALA A 149 -8.59 -6.79 13.73
C ALA A 149 -8.73 -7.34 12.32
N VAL A 150 -8.53 -6.47 11.33
CA VAL A 150 -8.27 -6.83 9.95
C VAL A 150 -6.98 -6.17 9.49
N LEU A 151 -6.14 -6.91 8.77
CA LEU A 151 -4.89 -6.43 8.21
C LEU A 151 -4.93 -6.49 6.69
N ALA A 152 -4.62 -5.37 6.04
CA ALA A 152 -4.29 -5.31 4.62
C ALA A 152 -2.81 -4.97 4.42
N VAL A 153 -2.22 -5.51 3.36
CA VAL A 153 -0.86 -5.17 2.95
C VAL A 153 -0.87 -4.60 1.53
N SER A 154 0.00 -3.61 1.29
CA SER A 154 0.20 -3.05 -0.05
C SER A 154 0.93 -4.02 -0.99
N ALA A 155 0.87 -3.75 -2.30
CA ALA A 155 1.57 -4.57 -3.30
C ALA A 155 3.08 -4.71 -3.02
N PRO A 156 3.86 -3.66 -2.69
CA PRO A 156 5.27 -3.81 -2.35
C PRO A 156 5.51 -4.74 -1.15
N VAL A 157 4.64 -4.72 -0.13
CA VAL A 157 4.77 -5.61 1.03
C VAL A 157 4.39 -7.04 0.67
N TYR A 158 3.34 -7.24 -0.12
CA TYR A 158 2.96 -8.58 -0.56
C TYR A 158 4.06 -9.20 -1.43
N GLU A 159 4.47 -8.49 -2.48
CA GLU A 159 5.47 -8.97 -3.45
C GLU A 159 6.85 -9.18 -2.82
N GLY A 160 7.27 -8.27 -1.93
CA GLY A 160 8.58 -8.34 -1.30
C GLY A 160 8.67 -9.27 -0.08
N ILE A 161 7.54 -9.58 0.57
CA ILE A 161 7.54 -10.28 1.88
C ILE A 161 6.55 -11.45 1.89
N VAL A 162 5.25 -11.18 1.73
CA VAL A 162 4.21 -12.18 2.01
C VAL A 162 4.31 -13.37 1.09
N ARG A 163 4.42 -13.14 -0.23
CA ARG A 163 4.47 -14.20 -1.25
C ARG A 163 5.61 -15.22 -1.05
N HIS A 164 6.66 -14.83 -0.33
CA HIS A 164 7.82 -15.69 -0.09
C HIS A 164 7.65 -16.68 1.07
N GLY A 165 6.55 -16.61 1.81
CA GLY A 165 6.24 -17.59 2.84
C GLY A 165 7.25 -17.66 3.97
N HIS A 166 7.80 -16.51 4.41
CA HIS A 166 8.71 -16.48 5.55
C HIS A 166 8.05 -17.09 6.80
N ARG A 167 8.86 -17.66 7.70
CA ARG A 167 8.39 -18.29 8.93
C ARG A 167 7.37 -17.41 9.67
N GLY A 168 6.18 -17.96 9.89
CA GLY A 168 5.05 -17.26 10.53
C GLY A 168 4.22 -16.37 9.60
N VAL A 169 4.54 -16.35 8.30
CA VAL A 169 3.74 -15.66 7.28
C VAL A 169 3.26 -16.69 6.26
N ARG A 170 1.96 -16.84 6.12
CA ARG A 170 1.30 -17.81 5.24
C ARG A 170 0.63 -17.08 4.08
N PRO A 171 1.20 -17.10 2.85
CA PRO A 171 0.66 -16.38 1.69
C PRO A 171 -0.77 -16.75 1.35
N GLU A 172 -1.15 -18.02 1.56
CA GLU A 172 -2.49 -18.56 1.29
C GLU A 172 -3.59 -17.94 2.16
N LEU A 173 -3.23 -17.28 3.25
CA LEU A 173 -4.17 -16.53 4.08
C LEU A 173 -4.40 -15.09 3.61
N PHE A 174 -3.72 -14.66 2.56
CA PHE A 174 -3.89 -13.32 2.01
C PHE A 174 -4.68 -13.36 0.70
N ALA A 175 -5.87 -12.78 0.72
CA ALA A 175 -6.70 -12.64 -0.48
C ALA A 175 -6.43 -11.31 -1.16
N ARG A 176 -6.23 -11.33 -2.48
CA ARG A 176 -6.14 -10.12 -3.28
C ARG A 176 -7.48 -9.37 -3.27
N ALA A 177 -7.39 -8.05 -3.12
CA ALA A 177 -8.50 -7.12 -3.25
C ALA A 177 -8.04 -5.94 -4.11
N ASP A 178 -8.87 -5.55 -5.07
CA ASP A 178 -8.62 -4.42 -5.94
C ASP A 178 -9.48 -3.24 -5.49
N VAL A 179 -8.83 -2.17 -5.03
CA VAL A 179 -9.50 -0.96 -4.55
C VAL A 179 -9.58 0.06 -5.67
N THR A 180 -10.78 0.42 -6.08
CA THR A 180 -10.99 1.49 -7.08
C THR A 180 -10.67 2.84 -6.46
N VAL A 181 -9.76 3.58 -7.06
CA VAL A 181 -9.37 4.93 -6.68
C VAL A 181 -9.53 5.86 -7.88
N LYS A 182 -9.50 7.19 -7.66
CA LYS A 182 -9.68 8.16 -8.76
C LYS A 182 -8.72 7.95 -9.93
N ASP A 183 -7.51 7.51 -9.64
CA ASP A 183 -6.43 7.39 -10.61
C ASP A 183 -6.20 5.95 -11.09
N GLY A 184 -7.18 5.05 -10.88
CA GLY A 184 -7.10 3.65 -11.33
C GLY A 184 -7.47 2.62 -10.27
N VAL A 185 -6.77 1.50 -10.25
CA VAL A 185 -6.98 0.39 -9.31
C VAL A 185 -5.75 0.24 -8.43
N LEU A 186 -5.97 0.18 -7.14
CA LEU A 186 -4.93 -0.04 -6.13
C LEU A 186 -5.03 -1.49 -5.62
N PRO A 187 -4.09 -2.38 -5.98
CA PRO A 187 -4.10 -3.74 -5.49
C PRO A 187 -3.62 -3.81 -4.04
N ALA A 188 -4.32 -4.60 -3.25
CA ALA A 188 -3.98 -4.91 -1.87
C ALA A 188 -4.24 -6.39 -1.57
N TRP A 189 -3.73 -6.89 -0.47
CA TRP A 189 -4.01 -8.24 0.01
C TRP A 189 -4.49 -8.16 1.45
N ILE A 190 -5.65 -8.74 1.69
CA ILE A 190 -6.29 -8.75 3.02
C ILE A 190 -6.07 -10.10 3.66
N HIS A 191 -5.55 -10.11 4.88
CA HIS A 191 -5.41 -11.33 5.70
C HIS A 191 -6.78 -11.85 6.10
N ARG A 192 -7.03 -13.15 5.88
CA ARG A 192 -8.35 -13.79 6.08
C ARG A 192 -8.62 -14.22 7.52
N GLY A 193 -7.66 -14.04 8.45
CA GLY A 193 -7.76 -14.59 9.81
C GLY A 193 -7.32 -16.07 9.88
N ALA A 194 -7.08 -16.55 11.07
CA ALA A 194 -6.61 -17.94 11.29
C ALA A 194 -7.74 -18.98 11.19
N GLY A 195 -9.01 -18.55 11.28
CA GLY A 195 -10.19 -19.43 11.31
C GLY A 195 -10.77 -19.83 9.95
N THR A 196 -10.39 -19.15 8.88
CA THR A 196 -10.84 -19.49 7.52
C THR A 196 -9.88 -20.53 6.92
N GLY A 197 -10.27 -21.79 7.00
CA GLY A 197 -9.65 -22.85 6.20
C GLY A 197 -9.77 -22.56 4.70
N PRO A 198 -9.03 -23.29 3.82
CA PRO A 198 -8.97 -23.04 2.37
C PRO A 198 -10.28 -23.23 1.59
N ALA A 199 -11.42 -23.44 2.26
CA ALA A 199 -12.65 -23.95 1.67
C ALA A 199 -13.61 -22.91 1.07
N ASP A 200 -13.38 -21.60 1.28
CA ASP A 200 -14.24 -20.55 0.69
C ASP A 200 -13.46 -19.57 -0.24
N ALA A 201 -12.53 -20.13 -1.00
CA ALA A 201 -12.13 -19.48 -2.22
C ALA A 201 -13.26 -19.68 -3.25
N THR A 202 -14.31 -18.88 -3.17
CA THR A 202 -15.08 -18.58 -4.38
C THR A 202 -14.07 -17.93 -5.32
N ALA A 203 -13.56 -18.76 -6.20
CA ALA A 203 -12.66 -18.36 -7.25
C ALA A 203 -13.27 -17.12 -7.93
N ALA A 204 -12.58 -16.00 -7.88
CA ALA A 204 -12.71 -15.06 -8.97
C ALA A 204 -12.62 -15.91 -10.24
N PRO A 205 -13.51 -15.77 -11.23
CA PRO A 205 -13.44 -16.58 -12.43
C PRO A 205 -12.00 -16.49 -12.92
N ALA A 206 -11.38 -17.67 -13.09
CA ALA A 206 -10.08 -17.74 -13.74
C ALA A 206 -10.22 -16.93 -15.02
N PRO A 207 -9.25 -16.08 -15.37
CA PRO A 207 -9.30 -15.42 -16.67
C PRO A 207 -9.50 -16.54 -17.69
N GLU A 208 -10.64 -16.47 -18.37
CA GLU A 208 -10.99 -17.39 -19.45
C GLU A 208 -9.76 -17.52 -20.32
N ALA A 209 -9.26 -18.73 -20.47
CA ALA A 209 -8.05 -18.98 -21.25
C ALA A 209 -8.26 -18.31 -22.61
N ALA A 210 -7.45 -17.30 -22.89
CA ALA A 210 -7.49 -16.61 -24.16
C ALA A 210 -7.48 -17.68 -25.26
N PRO A 211 -8.38 -17.61 -26.27
CA PRO A 211 -8.40 -18.57 -27.34
C PRO A 211 -7.00 -18.64 -27.93
N ALA A 212 -6.55 -19.88 -28.22
CA ALA A 212 -5.23 -20.13 -28.79
C ALA A 212 -4.97 -19.16 -29.96
N PRO A 213 -3.80 -18.51 -30.00
CA PRO A 213 -3.51 -17.58 -31.09
C PRO A 213 -3.64 -18.29 -32.44
N ALA A 214 -4.41 -17.68 -33.33
CA ALA A 214 -4.49 -18.11 -34.72
C ALA A 214 -3.07 -18.20 -35.31
N PRO A 215 -2.79 -19.15 -36.21
CA PRO A 215 -1.47 -19.31 -36.83
C PRO A 215 -1.01 -17.98 -37.42
N ALA A 216 0.19 -17.59 -37.09
CA ALA A 216 0.79 -16.34 -37.53
C ALA A 216 0.75 -16.21 -39.05
N PRO A 217 0.34 -15.06 -39.59
CA PRO A 217 0.49 -14.79 -41.01
C PRO A 217 1.99 -14.82 -41.39
N ALA A 218 2.28 -15.28 -42.59
CA ALA A 218 3.63 -15.38 -43.14
C ALA A 218 4.39 -14.04 -42.98
N PRO A 219 5.70 -14.08 -42.72
CA PRO A 219 6.47 -12.88 -42.49
C PRO A 219 6.39 -11.94 -43.67
N ALA A 220 6.05 -10.70 -43.43
CA ALA A 220 6.14 -9.62 -44.41
C ALA A 220 7.59 -9.43 -44.85
N PRO A 221 7.85 -9.04 -46.12
CA PRO A 221 9.21 -8.80 -46.59
C PRO A 221 9.91 -7.75 -45.70
N ALA A 222 11.18 -7.99 -45.44
CA ALA A 222 12.01 -7.14 -44.58
C ALA A 222 11.99 -5.68 -45.09
N PRO A 223 11.87 -4.70 -44.20
CA PRO A 223 11.99 -3.28 -44.58
C PRO A 223 13.38 -3.02 -45.12
N ALA A 224 13.44 -2.17 -46.15
CA ALA A 224 14.70 -1.71 -46.73
C ALA A 224 15.59 -1.06 -45.64
N PRO A 225 16.92 -1.20 -45.73
CA PRO A 225 17.82 -0.68 -44.72
C PRO A 225 17.63 0.84 -44.54
N ALA A 226 17.44 1.25 -43.27
CA ALA A 226 17.38 2.65 -42.94
C ALA A 226 18.67 3.37 -43.33
N SER A 227 18.56 4.54 -43.96
CA SER A 227 19.69 5.36 -44.35
C SER A 227 20.45 5.82 -43.07
N VAL A 228 21.67 5.33 -42.91
CA VAL A 228 22.56 5.76 -41.79
C VAL A 228 23.39 6.92 -42.29
N PHE A 229 23.24 8.10 -41.68
CA PHE A 229 24.06 9.26 -41.95
C PHE A 229 25.29 9.22 -41.04
N HIS A 230 26.49 9.19 -41.65
CA HIS A 230 27.75 9.33 -40.92
C HIS A 230 28.24 10.77 -41.07
N PHE A 231 28.34 11.50 -39.97
CA PHE A 231 28.92 12.84 -39.92
C PHE A 231 30.38 12.77 -39.48
N HIS A 232 31.29 13.28 -40.29
CA HIS A 232 32.67 13.55 -39.90
C HIS A 232 32.80 15.04 -39.48
N GLY A 233 32.78 15.24 -38.18
CA GLY A 233 32.82 16.59 -37.57
C GLY A 233 31.53 16.99 -36.86
N SER A 234 31.51 18.16 -36.22
CA SER A 234 30.33 18.67 -35.52
C SER A 234 29.47 19.49 -36.53
N PRO A 235 28.34 18.95 -37.00
CA PRO A 235 27.48 19.71 -37.90
C PRO A 235 26.72 20.83 -37.15
N VAL A 236 26.72 22.00 -37.69
CA VAL A 236 25.83 23.09 -37.25
C VAL A 236 24.56 23.00 -38.09
N VAL A 237 23.47 22.60 -37.47
CA VAL A 237 22.17 22.46 -38.13
C VAL A 237 21.30 23.67 -37.80
N HIS A 238 20.96 24.46 -38.79
CA HIS A 238 19.93 25.49 -38.72
C HIS A 238 18.64 24.94 -39.30
N GLY A 239 17.74 24.44 -38.43
CA GLY A 239 16.45 23.84 -38.81
C GLY A 239 16.30 22.42 -38.35
N SER A 240 15.14 21.80 -38.60
CA SER A 240 14.85 20.42 -38.24
C SER A 240 15.42 19.43 -39.26
N LEU A 241 16.23 18.48 -38.81
CA LEU A 241 16.69 17.35 -39.59
C LEU A 241 15.69 16.18 -39.42
N VAL A 242 15.10 15.75 -40.52
CA VAL A 242 14.14 14.60 -40.49
C VAL A 242 14.69 13.53 -41.41
N ALA A 243 14.93 12.35 -40.81
CA ALA A 243 15.26 11.13 -41.52
C ALA A 243 14.00 10.26 -41.58
N GLY A 244 13.29 10.30 -42.69
CA GLY A 244 12.07 9.51 -42.94
C GLY A 244 10.99 10.31 -43.67
N ASP A 245 10.01 9.64 -44.21
CA ASP A 245 8.88 10.26 -44.90
C ASP A 245 7.97 11.02 -43.95
N GLN A 246 7.98 12.37 -44.02
CA GLN A 246 6.93 13.20 -43.45
C GLN A 246 5.88 13.51 -44.50
N HIS A 247 4.70 13.00 -44.35
CA HIS A 247 3.53 13.51 -45.05
C HIS A 247 3.07 14.83 -44.39
N GLY A 248 3.37 15.90 -45.06
CA GLY A 248 2.62 17.15 -45.08
C GLY A 248 2.45 17.92 -43.78
N VAL A 249 3.30 18.92 -43.55
CA VAL A 249 2.87 20.13 -42.88
C VAL A 249 3.22 21.34 -43.76
N SER A 250 2.17 21.98 -44.25
CA SER A 250 2.25 23.21 -45.02
C SER A 250 2.86 24.31 -44.16
N GLY A 251 3.84 25.05 -44.73
CA GLY A 251 4.58 26.10 -44.11
C GLY A 251 3.69 27.26 -43.65
N GLY A 252 3.88 27.66 -42.41
CA GLY A 252 3.48 28.96 -41.89
C GLY A 252 4.52 30.00 -42.32
N HIS A 253 4.09 30.97 -43.09
CA HIS A 253 4.86 32.13 -43.50
C HIS A 253 5.05 33.03 -42.27
N VAL A 254 6.29 33.34 -41.91
CA VAL A 254 6.60 34.43 -40.96
C VAL A 254 7.27 35.55 -41.75
N THR A 255 6.53 36.62 -41.91
CA THR A 255 7.02 37.92 -42.34
C THR A 255 7.34 38.80 -41.12
N GLY A 256 8.45 39.46 -41.13
CA GLY A 256 8.78 40.60 -40.28
C GLY A 256 9.96 40.42 -39.39
#